data_73369e4b718d22d0cdf2df1e440ac14e
#
_entry.id   73369e4b718d22d0cdf2df1e440ac14e
#
_cell.length_a   1.000
_cell.length_b   1.000
_cell.length_c   1.000
_cell.angle_alpha   90.00
_cell.angle_beta   90.00
_cell.angle_gamma   90.00
#
_symmetry.space_group_name_H-M   'P 1'
#
loop_
_entity.id
_entity.type
_entity.pdbx_description
1 polymer ?
#
loop_
_entity_poly.entity_id
_entity_poly.type
_entity_poly.pdbx_seq_one_letter_code
_entity_poly.pdbx_strand_id
1 'polypeptide(L)'
;IYNPSVEKFVIGDKDLYENVLSYAKQADDELKSKLRLYRGDTDMFTYYGLAPEVEGLMKNRVDLDSGAYLIIDKTEALTVIDVNTGSFVGQDNLEETVFYTNVLAAKEIARQLRLRNISGIIVVDFIDMAEEEHRNKVLEVLSEAVSHDREKCSVVGMSGLGLVEITRKKRRRESVSTLVKTCPYCQGSGLIQSNDYIVMRIRTGLLDLFADGYENAVVDLNAEIC
;
A
#
# COMPACT_ATOMS: atom_id res chain seq x y z
N ILE A 1 12.87 -12.68 -12.24
CA ILE A 1 11.79 -11.95 -12.96
C ILE A 1 11.31 -12.78 -14.17
N TYR A 2 12.23 -13.46 -14.87
CA TYR A 2 11.87 -14.29 -16.02
C TYR A 2 11.00 -15.48 -15.59
N ASN A 3 9.87 -15.63 -16.27
CA ASN A 3 8.96 -16.75 -16.16
C ASN A 3 8.52 -17.10 -17.60
N PRO A 4 8.45 -18.37 -18.01
CA PRO A 4 7.99 -18.79 -19.34
C PRO A 4 6.65 -18.17 -19.78
N SER A 5 5.75 -17.89 -18.82
CA SER A 5 4.46 -17.23 -19.10
C SER A 5 4.56 -15.75 -19.50
N VAL A 6 5.73 -15.12 -19.37
CA VAL A 6 5.93 -13.73 -19.78
C VAL A 6 6.11 -13.66 -21.29
N GLU A 7 5.24 -12.95 -21.97
CA GLU A 7 5.27 -12.79 -23.43
C GLU A 7 6.25 -11.69 -23.90
N LYS A 8 6.33 -10.60 -23.17
CA LYS A 8 7.14 -9.43 -23.53
C LYS A 8 7.76 -8.77 -22.29
N PHE A 9 9.01 -8.32 -22.44
CA PHE A 9 9.68 -7.41 -21.51
C PHE A 9 9.91 -6.08 -22.25
N VAL A 10 9.16 -5.06 -21.85
CA VAL A 10 9.26 -3.73 -22.44
C VAL A 10 10.10 -2.83 -21.51
N ILE A 11 11.12 -2.19 -22.06
CA ILE A 11 12.07 -1.35 -21.33
C ILE A 11 12.05 0.04 -21.97
N GLY A 12 11.79 1.08 -21.19
CA GLY A 12 11.74 2.48 -21.65
C GLY A 12 13.10 3.15 -21.73
N ASP A 13 14.06 2.72 -20.90
CA ASP A 13 15.42 3.25 -20.89
C ASP A 13 16.31 2.49 -21.85
N LYS A 14 17.02 3.21 -22.74
CA LYS A 14 17.87 2.63 -23.78
C LYS A 14 19.08 1.92 -23.20
N ASP A 15 19.75 2.51 -22.23
CA ASP A 15 20.99 1.96 -21.66
C ASP A 15 20.68 0.69 -20.86
N LEU A 16 19.58 0.72 -20.10
CA LEU A 16 19.07 -0.45 -19.40
C LEU A 16 18.69 -1.57 -20.40
N TYR A 17 18.04 -1.22 -21.52
CA TYR A 17 17.71 -2.20 -22.57
C TYR A 17 18.95 -2.87 -23.14
N GLU A 18 19.98 -2.10 -23.49
CA GLU A 18 21.25 -2.62 -24.03
C GLU A 18 21.96 -3.54 -23.03
N ASN A 19 21.98 -3.17 -21.75
CA ASN A 19 22.54 -3.98 -20.67
C ASN A 19 21.79 -5.31 -20.52
N VAL A 20 20.45 -5.26 -20.46
CA VAL A 20 19.63 -6.47 -20.35
C VAL A 20 19.75 -7.34 -21.60
N LEU A 21 19.80 -6.75 -22.79
CA LEU A 21 20.01 -7.44 -24.04
C LEU A 21 21.35 -8.17 -24.10
N SER A 22 22.42 -7.53 -23.61
CA SER A 22 23.75 -8.14 -23.57
C SER A 22 23.78 -9.36 -22.65
N TYR A 23 23.12 -9.26 -21.48
CA TYR A 23 22.95 -10.39 -20.56
C TYR A 23 22.10 -11.51 -21.18
N ALA A 24 20.98 -11.18 -21.80
CA ALA A 24 20.09 -12.16 -22.43
C ALA A 24 20.79 -12.95 -23.56
N LYS A 25 21.64 -12.29 -24.35
CA LYS A 25 22.44 -12.96 -25.39
C LYS A 25 23.37 -14.06 -24.86
N GLN A 26 23.80 -13.94 -23.61
CA GLN A 26 24.70 -14.91 -22.96
C GLN A 26 23.96 -15.98 -22.19
N ALA A 27 22.76 -15.67 -21.70
CA ALA A 27 22.03 -16.51 -20.74
C ALA A 27 20.87 -17.29 -21.36
N ASP A 28 20.10 -16.71 -22.30
CA ASP A 28 18.87 -17.30 -22.81
C ASP A 28 18.36 -16.59 -24.07
N ASP A 29 18.36 -17.32 -25.20
CA ASP A 29 17.84 -16.83 -26.48
C ASP A 29 16.32 -16.57 -26.46
N GLU A 30 15.55 -17.29 -25.63
CA GLU A 30 14.11 -17.07 -25.48
C GLU A 30 13.86 -15.70 -24.82
N LEU A 31 14.58 -15.37 -23.75
CA LEU A 31 14.50 -14.07 -23.11
C LEU A 31 14.81 -12.93 -24.09
N LYS A 32 15.85 -13.11 -24.93
CA LYS A 32 16.20 -12.13 -25.97
C LYS A 32 15.04 -11.88 -26.94
N SER A 33 14.33 -12.93 -27.33
CA SER A 33 13.21 -12.81 -28.28
C SER A 33 12.02 -12.03 -27.71
N LYS A 34 11.90 -11.97 -26.37
CA LYS A 34 10.81 -11.29 -25.64
C LYS A 34 11.13 -9.85 -25.29
N LEU A 35 12.40 -9.40 -25.40
CA LEU A 35 12.81 -8.04 -25.10
C LEU A 35 12.34 -7.05 -26.15
N ARG A 36 11.82 -5.91 -25.71
CA ARG A 36 11.41 -4.78 -26.57
C ARG A 36 11.84 -3.47 -25.94
N LEU A 37 12.46 -2.61 -26.76
CA LEU A 37 12.70 -1.21 -26.38
C LEU A 37 11.44 -0.40 -26.69
N TYR A 38 10.91 0.30 -25.70
CA TYR A 38 9.84 1.27 -25.91
C TYR A 38 10.39 2.54 -26.56
N ARG A 39 9.74 3.00 -27.63
CA ARG A 39 10.15 4.19 -28.42
C ARG A 39 8.99 5.15 -28.64
N GLY A 40 7.92 5.06 -27.85
CA GLY A 40 6.80 5.97 -27.97
C GLY A 40 7.09 7.35 -27.38
N ASP A 41 6.41 8.35 -27.84
CA ASP A 41 6.50 9.73 -27.33
C ASP A 41 5.71 9.92 -26.02
N THR A 42 4.78 9.02 -25.72
CA THR A 42 4.01 9.01 -24.48
C THR A 42 4.75 8.20 -23.42
N ASP A 43 4.58 8.55 -22.14
CA ASP A 43 5.08 7.72 -21.04
C ASP A 43 4.61 6.27 -21.18
N MET A 44 5.51 5.32 -20.95
CA MET A 44 5.27 3.89 -21.14
C MET A 44 4.12 3.35 -20.24
N PHE A 45 4.05 3.79 -18.98
CA PHE A 45 2.98 3.36 -18.08
C PHE A 45 1.62 3.89 -18.52
N THR A 46 1.58 5.12 -19.02
CA THR A 46 0.37 5.72 -19.61
C THR A 46 -0.05 4.98 -20.88
N TYR A 47 0.90 4.66 -21.77
CA TYR A 47 0.62 3.91 -23.01
C TYR A 47 0.00 2.54 -22.74
N TYR A 48 0.46 1.84 -21.71
CA TYR A 48 -0.08 0.53 -21.31
C TYR A 48 -1.26 0.61 -20.33
N GLY A 49 -1.75 1.82 -20.01
CA GLY A 49 -2.86 2.02 -19.07
C GLY A 49 -2.53 1.70 -17.62
N LEU A 50 -1.25 1.66 -17.26
CA LEU A 50 -0.78 1.28 -15.91
C LEU A 50 -0.57 2.48 -14.98
N ALA A 51 -0.60 3.72 -15.50
CA ALA A 51 -0.34 4.91 -14.69
C ALA A 51 -1.29 5.03 -13.48
N PRO A 52 -2.62 4.81 -13.61
CA PRO A 52 -3.53 4.86 -12.45
C PRO A 52 -3.22 3.79 -11.39
N GLU A 53 -2.79 2.60 -11.81
CA GLU A 53 -2.37 1.52 -10.90
C GLU A 53 -1.13 1.93 -10.09
N VAL A 54 -0.13 2.51 -10.74
CA VAL A 54 1.10 2.99 -10.08
C VAL A 54 0.78 4.13 -9.11
N GLU A 55 -0.08 5.08 -9.49
CA GLU A 55 -0.54 6.14 -8.60
C GLU A 55 -1.33 5.59 -7.41
N GLY A 56 -2.16 4.57 -7.64
CA GLY A 56 -2.90 3.86 -6.61
C GLY A 56 -2.01 3.24 -5.54
N LEU A 57 -0.80 2.80 -5.90
CA LEU A 57 0.15 2.24 -4.92
C LEU A 57 0.59 3.24 -3.83
N MET A 58 0.53 4.54 -4.11
CA MET A 58 0.90 5.60 -3.15
C MET A 58 -0.20 5.91 -2.14
N LYS A 59 -1.43 5.44 -2.38
CA LYS A 59 -2.57 5.62 -1.49
C LYS A 59 -2.68 4.44 -0.53
N ASN A 60 -3.12 4.68 0.71
CA ASN A 60 -3.44 3.60 1.64
C ASN A 60 -4.80 2.95 1.36
N ARG A 61 -5.72 3.67 0.70
CA ARG A 61 -7.04 3.18 0.32
C ARG A 61 -7.00 2.48 -1.04
N VAL A 62 -7.63 1.31 -1.11
CA VAL A 62 -7.84 0.51 -2.31
C VAL A 62 -9.33 0.22 -2.45
N ASP A 63 -9.95 0.77 -3.48
CA ASP A 63 -11.37 0.54 -3.73
C ASP A 63 -11.58 -0.83 -4.39
N LEU A 64 -12.67 -1.50 -4.03
CA LEU A 64 -13.11 -2.78 -4.58
C LEU A 64 -14.30 -2.56 -5.53
N ASP A 65 -14.48 -3.48 -6.50
CA ASP A 65 -15.55 -3.39 -7.50
C ASP A 65 -16.97 -3.32 -6.90
N SER A 66 -17.13 -3.80 -5.68
CA SER A 66 -18.41 -3.75 -4.93
C SER A 66 -18.74 -2.38 -4.32
N GLY A 67 -17.83 -1.40 -4.38
CA GLY A 67 -17.93 -0.15 -3.63
C GLY A 67 -17.43 -0.25 -2.18
N ALA A 68 -17.01 -1.43 -1.74
CA ALA A 68 -16.23 -1.64 -0.54
C ALA A 68 -14.78 -1.17 -0.77
N TYR A 69 -13.96 -1.14 0.26
CA TYR A 69 -12.55 -0.73 0.14
C TYR A 69 -11.68 -1.32 1.24
N LEU A 70 -10.39 -1.39 0.95
CA LEU A 70 -9.35 -1.73 1.92
C LEU A 70 -8.63 -0.47 2.38
N ILE A 71 -8.20 -0.45 3.64
CA ILE A 71 -7.20 0.48 4.15
C ILE A 71 -5.96 -0.31 4.50
N ILE A 72 -4.82 0.06 3.95
CA ILE A 72 -3.53 -0.61 4.15
C ILE A 72 -2.61 0.35 4.88
N ASP A 73 -2.40 0.12 6.16
CA ASP A 73 -1.56 0.95 7.01
C ASP A 73 -0.34 0.16 7.47
N LYS A 74 0.82 0.80 7.34
CA LYS A 74 2.08 0.22 7.76
C LYS A 74 2.57 0.86 9.04
N THR A 75 2.83 0.03 10.03
CA THR A 75 3.56 0.41 11.24
C THR A 75 5.03 0.01 11.13
N GLU A 76 5.81 0.28 12.16
CA GLU A 76 7.21 -0.16 12.24
C GLU A 76 7.33 -1.70 12.29
N ALA A 77 6.41 -2.38 12.99
CA ALA A 77 6.49 -3.81 13.27
C ALA A 77 5.69 -4.68 12.29
N LEU A 78 4.56 -4.20 11.79
CA LEU A 78 3.63 -4.98 10.99
C LEU A 78 2.82 -4.09 10.03
N THR A 79 2.15 -4.71 9.07
CA THR A 79 1.15 -4.05 8.22
C THR A 79 -0.23 -4.48 8.68
N VAL A 80 -1.15 -3.53 8.81
CA VAL A 80 -2.56 -3.77 9.11
C VAL A 80 -3.38 -3.49 7.85
N ILE A 81 -4.35 -4.34 7.58
CA ILE A 81 -5.29 -4.19 6.48
C ILE A 81 -6.70 -4.28 7.04
N ASP A 82 -7.47 -3.21 6.89
CA ASP A 82 -8.85 -3.11 7.33
C ASP A 82 -9.80 -3.19 6.13
N VAL A 83 -10.85 -3.99 6.23
CA VAL A 83 -11.86 -4.21 5.18
C VAL A 83 -13.14 -3.48 5.53
N ASN A 84 -13.55 -2.57 4.64
CA ASN A 84 -14.74 -1.74 4.85
C ASN A 84 -15.80 -1.99 3.77
N THR A 85 -17.06 -2.09 4.15
CA THR A 85 -18.20 -2.26 3.22
C THR A 85 -18.45 -1.04 2.34
N GLY A 86 -18.01 0.15 2.78
CA GLY A 86 -18.33 1.40 2.08
C GLY A 86 -19.84 1.66 2.05
N SER A 87 -20.33 2.05 0.87
CA SER A 87 -21.76 2.27 0.62
C SER A 87 -22.53 1.01 0.19
N PHE A 88 -21.83 -0.13 0.09
CA PHE A 88 -22.41 -1.38 -0.36
C PHE A 88 -23.21 -2.03 0.80
N VAL A 89 -24.50 -1.71 0.87
CA VAL A 89 -25.46 -2.33 1.79
C VAL A 89 -26.41 -3.15 0.94
N GLY A 90 -26.23 -4.49 0.93
CA GLY A 90 -27.15 -5.41 0.27
C GLY A 90 -28.55 -5.25 0.86
N GLN A 91 -29.58 -5.22 0.00
CA GLN A 91 -30.95 -4.93 0.44
C GLN A 91 -31.63 -6.11 1.13
N ASP A 92 -31.22 -7.37 0.85
CA ASP A 92 -31.98 -8.55 1.25
C ASP A 92 -31.23 -9.56 2.16
N ASN A 93 -29.88 -9.57 2.18
CA ASN A 93 -29.10 -10.45 3.05
C ASN A 93 -27.73 -9.83 3.41
N LEU A 94 -27.65 -9.28 4.62
CA LEU A 94 -26.45 -8.62 5.13
C LEU A 94 -25.28 -9.60 5.24
N GLU A 95 -25.50 -10.82 5.72
CA GLU A 95 -24.45 -11.83 5.91
C GLU A 95 -23.81 -12.26 4.57
N GLU A 96 -24.61 -12.51 3.53
CA GLU A 96 -24.10 -12.84 2.20
C GLU A 96 -23.33 -11.67 1.59
N THR A 97 -23.78 -10.44 1.82
CA THR A 97 -23.08 -9.24 1.36
C THR A 97 -21.70 -9.12 2.00
N VAL A 98 -21.61 -9.34 3.30
CA VAL A 98 -20.37 -9.35 4.07
C VAL A 98 -19.45 -10.46 3.57
N PHE A 99 -19.96 -11.67 3.43
CA PHE A 99 -19.20 -12.80 2.90
C PHE A 99 -18.62 -12.53 1.51
N TYR A 100 -19.46 -12.05 0.59
CA TYR A 100 -19.00 -11.70 -0.77
C TYR A 100 -17.94 -10.61 -0.75
N THR A 101 -18.12 -9.57 0.06
CA THR A 101 -17.16 -8.49 0.24
C THR A 101 -15.82 -9.02 0.74
N ASN A 102 -15.82 -9.88 1.76
CA ASN A 102 -14.62 -10.48 2.32
C ASN A 102 -13.90 -11.40 1.31
N VAL A 103 -14.64 -12.11 0.47
CA VAL A 103 -14.06 -12.92 -0.62
C VAL A 103 -13.35 -12.04 -1.66
N LEU A 104 -13.95 -10.91 -2.06
CA LEU A 104 -13.31 -9.94 -2.95
C LEU A 104 -12.06 -9.33 -2.29
N ALA A 105 -12.19 -8.92 -1.03
CA ALA A 105 -11.11 -8.39 -0.23
C ALA A 105 -9.92 -9.37 -0.15
N ALA A 106 -10.17 -10.65 0.12
CA ALA A 106 -9.12 -11.67 0.22
C ALA A 106 -8.28 -11.78 -1.07
N LYS A 107 -8.93 -11.73 -2.24
CA LYS A 107 -8.25 -11.76 -3.54
C LYS A 107 -7.44 -10.49 -3.78
N GLU A 108 -8.02 -9.33 -3.49
CA GLU A 108 -7.33 -8.05 -3.68
C GLU A 108 -6.19 -7.87 -2.68
N ILE A 109 -6.32 -8.30 -1.43
CA ILE A 109 -5.24 -8.33 -0.44
C ILE A 109 -4.04 -9.08 -0.99
N ALA A 110 -4.23 -10.31 -1.47
CA ALA A 110 -3.14 -11.09 -2.07
C ALA A 110 -2.49 -10.38 -3.28
N ARG A 111 -3.28 -9.66 -4.09
CA ARG A 111 -2.79 -8.83 -5.20
C ARG A 111 -1.96 -7.65 -4.67
N GLN A 112 -2.45 -6.91 -3.68
CA GLN A 112 -1.78 -5.76 -3.09
C GLN A 112 -0.48 -6.14 -2.37
N LEU A 113 -0.43 -7.28 -1.69
CA LEU A 113 0.81 -7.80 -1.09
C LEU A 113 1.92 -7.96 -2.14
N ARG A 114 1.59 -8.44 -3.34
CA ARG A 114 2.55 -8.58 -4.46
C ARG A 114 2.91 -7.24 -5.08
N LEU A 115 1.93 -6.40 -5.42
CA LEU A 115 2.14 -5.12 -6.09
C LEU A 115 2.98 -4.15 -5.24
N ARG A 116 2.64 -4.03 -3.96
CA ARG A 116 3.35 -3.17 -3.01
C ARG A 116 4.61 -3.81 -2.45
N ASN A 117 4.80 -5.11 -2.70
CA ASN A 117 5.84 -5.95 -2.09
C ASN A 117 5.85 -5.85 -0.55
N ILE A 118 4.65 -5.84 0.06
CA ILE A 118 4.48 -5.84 1.51
C ILE A 118 5.02 -7.16 2.06
N SER A 119 5.78 -7.11 3.14
CA SER A 119 6.45 -8.27 3.72
C SER A 119 6.56 -8.17 5.24
N GLY A 120 6.83 -9.27 5.90
CA GLY A 120 6.85 -9.38 7.35
C GLY A 120 5.53 -9.92 7.87
N ILE A 121 5.08 -9.40 8.99
CA ILE A 121 3.80 -9.74 9.63
C ILE A 121 2.72 -8.84 9.05
N ILE A 122 1.63 -9.43 8.59
CA ILE A 122 0.45 -8.73 8.09
C ILE A 122 -0.76 -9.23 8.88
N VAL A 123 -1.56 -8.30 9.36
CA VAL A 123 -2.82 -8.59 10.07
C VAL A 123 -3.96 -8.00 9.25
N VAL A 124 -4.96 -8.83 8.97
CA VAL A 124 -6.15 -8.43 8.22
C VAL A 124 -7.34 -8.47 9.14
N ASP A 125 -8.07 -7.36 9.20
CA ASP A 125 -9.35 -7.21 9.87
C ASP A 125 -10.46 -7.33 8.81
N PHE A 126 -11.04 -8.52 8.70
CA PHE A 126 -12.19 -8.77 7.84
C PHE A 126 -13.48 -8.32 8.52
N ILE A 127 -14.47 -7.97 7.71
CA ILE A 127 -15.80 -7.66 8.24
C ILE A 127 -16.33 -8.89 8.97
N ASP A 128 -16.90 -8.69 10.17
CA ASP A 128 -17.42 -9.76 11.01
C ASP A 128 -18.41 -10.66 10.28
N MET A 129 -18.18 -11.96 10.35
CA MET A 129 -19.05 -13.00 9.79
C MET A 129 -19.59 -13.88 10.92
N ALA A 130 -20.90 -14.04 10.97
CA ALA A 130 -21.55 -14.88 11.97
C ALA A 130 -21.26 -16.38 11.70
N GLU A 131 -21.30 -16.79 10.45
CA GLU A 131 -21.18 -18.19 10.04
C GLU A 131 -19.71 -18.64 9.97
N GLU A 132 -19.42 -19.76 10.63
CA GLU A 132 -18.06 -20.36 10.61
C GLU A 132 -17.69 -20.87 9.22
N GLU A 133 -18.66 -21.32 8.44
CA GLU A 133 -18.43 -21.77 7.06
C GLU A 133 -17.94 -20.62 6.17
N HIS A 134 -18.53 -19.44 6.32
CA HIS A 134 -18.09 -18.23 5.62
C HIS A 134 -16.65 -17.84 6.00
N ARG A 135 -16.32 -17.85 7.29
CA ARG A 135 -14.94 -17.57 7.77
C ARG A 135 -13.94 -18.54 7.17
N ASN A 136 -14.24 -19.84 7.20
CA ASN A 136 -13.38 -20.87 6.64
C ASN A 136 -13.21 -20.71 5.13
N LYS A 137 -14.28 -20.34 4.40
CA LYS A 137 -14.19 -20.11 2.96
C LYS A 137 -13.36 -18.89 2.58
N VAL A 138 -13.46 -17.80 3.34
CA VAL A 138 -12.59 -16.62 3.14
C VAL A 138 -11.12 -16.97 3.38
N LEU A 139 -10.80 -17.75 4.42
CA LEU A 139 -9.44 -18.23 4.67
C LEU A 139 -8.92 -19.14 3.55
N GLU A 140 -9.76 -20.01 3.01
CA GLU A 140 -9.41 -20.85 1.87
C GLU A 140 -9.08 -20.01 0.63
N VAL A 141 -9.96 -19.05 0.28
CA VAL A 141 -9.74 -18.14 -0.86
C VAL A 141 -8.47 -17.31 -0.68
N LEU A 142 -8.21 -16.79 0.51
CA LEU A 142 -7.00 -16.04 0.81
C LEU A 142 -5.75 -16.92 0.67
N SER A 143 -5.80 -18.13 1.24
CA SER A 143 -4.69 -19.10 1.18
C SER A 143 -4.37 -19.51 -0.26
N GLU A 144 -5.39 -19.74 -1.07
CA GLU A 144 -5.23 -20.01 -2.50
C GLU A 144 -4.61 -18.82 -3.24
N ALA A 145 -5.14 -17.60 -3.00
CA ALA A 145 -4.66 -16.38 -3.66
C ALA A 145 -3.20 -16.05 -3.33
N VAL A 146 -2.75 -16.28 -2.10
CA VAL A 146 -1.34 -16.08 -1.70
C VAL A 146 -0.43 -17.22 -2.14
N SER A 147 -0.96 -18.43 -2.43
CA SER A 147 -0.16 -19.56 -2.90
C SER A 147 0.53 -19.30 -4.24
N HIS A 148 -0.04 -18.41 -5.05
CA HIS A 148 0.51 -17.97 -6.33
C HIS A 148 1.64 -16.93 -6.20
N ASP A 149 1.98 -16.52 -4.97
CA ASP A 149 3.08 -15.58 -4.75
C ASP A 149 4.44 -16.27 -4.97
N ARG A 150 5.37 -15.54 -5.59
CA ARG A 150 6.76 -16.00 -5.78
C ARG A 150 7.55 -16.02 -4.46
N GLU A 151 7.16 -15.19 -3.52
CA GLU A 151 7.74 -15.17 -2.19
C GLU A 151 6.97 -16.10 -1.26
N LYS A 152 7.67 -16.74 -0.34
CA LYS A 152 7.01 -17.61 0.64
C LYS A 152 6.02 -16.76 1.45
N CYS A 153 4.74 -16.99 1.23
CA CYS A 153 3.62 -16.37 1.91
C CYS A 153 2.77 -17.46 2.57
N SER A 154 2.35 -17.24 3.79
CA SER A 154 1.56 -18.22 4.55
C SER A 154 0.48 -17.51 5.35
N VAL A 155 -0.75 -17.97 5.23
CA VAL A 155 -1.85 -17.63 6.12
C VAL A 155 -1.70 -18.51 7.36
N VAL A 156 -1.56 -17.88 8.54
CA VAL A 156 -1.38 -18.59 9.81
C VAL A 156 -2.72 -19.10 10.33
N GLY A 157 -3.74 -18.26 10.21
CA GLY A 157 -5.11 -18.56 10.62
C GLY A 157 -5.84 -17.31 11.10
N MET A 158 -7.04 -17.51 11.62
CA MET A 158 -7.84 -16.46 12.25
C MET A 158 -7.70 -16.55 13.77
N SER A 159 -7.38 -15.43 14.40
CA SER A 159 -7.27 -15.32 15.86
C SER A 159 -8.64 -15.36 16.53
N GLY A 160 -8.67 -15.48 17.86
CA GLY A 160 -9.91 -15.42 18.65
C GLY A 160 -10.62 -14.05 18.60
N LEU A 161 -9.96 -13.03 18.04
CA LEU A 161 -10.52 -11.70 17.82
C LEU A 161 -11.03 -11.49 16.37
N GLY A 162 -11.06 -12.53 15.53
CA GLY A 162 -11.49 -12.43 14.13
C GLY A 162 -10.41 -11.92 13.17
N LEU A 163 -9.22 -11.60 13.65
CA LEU A 163 -8.12 -11.11 12.83
C LEU A 163 -7.40 -12.24 12.11
N VAL A 164 -7.11 -12.07 10.83
CA VAL A 164 -6.35 -13.04 10.04
C VAL A 164 -4.88 -12.65 9.99
N GLU A 165 -4.03 -13.59 10.36
CA GLU A 165 -2.58 -13.41 10.40
C GLU A 165 -1.93 -14.00 9.16
N ILE A 166 -1.08 -13.19 8.48
CA ILE A 166 -0.31 -13.59 7.30
C ILE A 166 1.17 -13.29 7.56
N THR A 167 2.02 -14.18 7.09
CA THR A 167 3.46 -13.93 7.06
C THR A 167 3.97 -14.02 5.63
N ARG A 168 4.77 -13.03 5.21
CA ARG A 168 5.39 -13.01 3.89
C ARG A 168 6.88 -12.70 3.97
N LYS A 169 7.72 -13.51 3.33
CA LYS A 169 9.18 -13.39 3.39
C LYS A 169 9.64 -12.08 2.76
N LYS A 170 10.49 -11.32 3.47
CA LYS A 170 11.10 -10.09 2.98
C LYS A 170 12.35 -10.42 2.15
N ARG A 171 12.33 -10.09 0.86
CA ARG A 171 13.51 -10.22 -0.02
C ARG A 171 13.96 -8.89 -0.62
N ARG A 172 13.04 -7.97 -0.84
CA ARG A 172 13.30 -6.67 -1.49
C ARG A 172 12.64 -5.56 -0.68
N ARG A 173 12.99 -4.33 -1.01
CA ARG A 173 12.28 -3.15 -0.49
C ARG A 173 10.86 -3.11 -1.06
N GLU A 174 9.97 -2.49 -0.33
CA GLU A 174 8.60 -2.25 -0.79
C GLU A 174 8.60 -1.34 -2.02
N SER A 175 7.72 -1.62 -2.97
CA SER A 175 7.60 -0.86 -4.21
C SER A 175 7.31 0.61 -3.93
N VAL A 176 6.45 0.89 -2.95
CA VAL A 176 6.07 2.26 -2.56
C VAL A 176 7.27 3.09 -2.08
N SER A 177 8.25 2.48 -1.41
CA SER A 177 9.43 3.19 -0.89
C SER A 177 10.30 3.85 -1.97
N THR A 178 10.14 3.45 -3.24
CA THR A 178 10.82 4.07 -4.38
C THR A 178 10.01 5.20 -5.03
N LEU A 179 8.71 5.26 -4.75
CA LEU A 179 7.77 6.22 -5.33
C LEU A 179 7.54 7.43 -4.43
N VAL A 180 7.69 7.27 -3.12
CA VAL A 180 7.40 8.31 -2.13
C VAL A 180 8.59 8.60 -1.22
N LYS A 181 8.60 9.78 -0.63
CA LYS A 181 9.52 10.19 0.44
C LYS A 181 8.74 10.68 1.66
N THR A 182 9.35 10.58 2.82
CA THR A 182 8.76 11.09 4.07
C THR A 182 8.42 12.58 3.93
N CYS A 183 7.22 12.96 4.37
CA CYS A 183 6.78 14.35 4.38
C CYS A 183 7.69 15.18 5.30
N PRO A 184 8.28 16.30 4.83
CA PRO A 184 9.17 17.11 5.65
C PRO A 184 8.43 17.86 6.78
N TYR A 185 7.12 18.07 6.66
CA TYR A 185 6.33 18.78 7.66
C TYR A 185 6.00 17.89 8.87
N CYS A 186 5.36 16.74 8.63
CA CYS A 186 4.95 15.83 9.70
C CYS A 186 5.96 14.71 10.00
N GLN A 187 7.04 14.62 9.23
CA GLN A 187 8.08 13.59 9.38
C GLN A 187 7.52 12.15 9.42
N GLY A 188 6.38 11.93 8.77
CA GLY A 188 5.70 10.64 8.70
C GLY A 188 4.64 10.41 9.78
N SER A 189 4.44 11.36 10.71
CA SER A 189 3.40 11.21 11.77
C SER A 189 1.97 11.38 11.24
N GLY A 190 1.78 12.02 10.07
CA GLY A 190 0.45 12.39 9.56
C GLY A 190 -0.22 13.55 10.33
N LEU A 191 0.42 14.07 11.36
CA LEU A 191 -0.11 15.11 12.24
C LEU A 191 0.80 16.34 12.20
N ILE A 192 0.19 17.51 12.30
CA ILE A 192 0.86 18.80 12.51
C ILE A 192 0.30 19.46 13.77
N GLN A 193 1.05 20.39 14.34
CA GLN A 193 0.59 21.14 15.49
C GLN A 193 -0.62 22.00 15.11
N SER A 194 -1.65 22.03 15.98
CA SER A 194 -2.80 22.90 15.77
C SER A 194 -2.43 24.38 15.99
N ASN A 195 -3.17 25.28 15.34
CA ASN A 195 -2.96 26.72 15.53
C ASN A 195 -3.11 27.13 17.00
N ASP A 196 -4.08 26.59 17.71
CA ASP A 196 -4.30 26.86 19.14
C ASP A 196 -3.09 26.48 19.99
N TYR A 197 -2.48 25.31 19.69
CA TYR A 197 -1.28 24.88 20.39
C TYR A 197 -0.07 25.79 20.09
N ILE A 198 0.07 26.22 18.84
CA ILE A 198 1.13 27.17 18.45
C ILE A 198 0.96 28.50 19.19
N VAL A 199 -0.26 29.05 19.22
CA VAL A 199 -0.58 30.31 19.96
C VAL A 199 -0.29 30.13 21.44
N MET A 200 -0.68 29.01 22.04
CA MET A 200 -0.38 28.73 23.44
C MET A 200 1.14 28.71 23.71
N ARG A 201 1.92 28.03 22.83
CA ARG A 201 3.39 28.02 22.95
C ARG A 201 4.02 29.40 22.83
N ILE A 202 3.54 30.24 21.90
CA ILE A 202 4.01 31.61 21.72
C ILE A 202 3.75 32.39 23.01
N ARG A 203 2.51 32.31 23.55
CA ARG A 203 2.14 32.97 24.78
C ARG A 203 3.06 32.56 25.95
N THR A 204 3.30 31.27 26.12
CA THR A 204 4.19 30.77 27.18
C THR A 204 5.61 31.28 26.98
N GLY A 205 6.16 31.19 25.75
CA GLY A 205 7.51 31.67 25.47
C GLY A 205 7.67 33.20 25.70
N LEU A 206 6.65 33.99 25.39
CA LEU A 206 6.65 35.45 25.69
C LEU A 206 6.64 35.73 27.20
N LEU A 207 5.84 34.96 27.96
CA LEU A 207 5.80 35.11 29.42
C LEU A 207 7.15 34.77 30.07
N ASP A 208 7.81 33.72 29.59
CA ASP A 208 9.13 33.28 30.04
C ASP A 208 10.18 34.39 29.76
N LEU A 209 10.20 34.92 28.51
CA LEU A 209 11.11 36.01 28.14
C LEU A 209 10.92 37.26 29.00
N PHE A 210 9.67 37.67 29.26
CA PHE A 210 9.38 38.83 30.10
C PHE A 210 9.73 38.56 31.57
N ALA A 211 9.58 37.33 32.07
CA ALA A 211 10.03 36.95 33.40
C ALA A 211 11.56 37.00 33.54
N ASP A 212 12.29 36.72 32.47
CA ASP A 212 13.76 36.83 32.40
C ASP A 212 14.26 38.27 32.21
N GLY A 213 13.34 39.26 32.16
CA GLY A 213 13.66 40.71 32.16
C GLY A 213 13.78 41.33 30.75
N TYR A 214 13.38 40.60 29.68
CA TYR A 214 13.30 41.21 28.35
C TYR A 214 12.08 42.16 28.29
N GLU A 215 12.26 43.35 27.72
CA GLU A 215 11.20 44.33 27.57
C GLU A 215 10.46 44.25 26.24
N ASN A 216 11.11 43.67 25.22
CA ASN A 216 10.55 43.56 23.86
C ASN A 216 10.82 42.16 23.28
N ALA A 217 9.86 41.63 22.54
CA ALA A 217 9.98 40.40 21.78
C ALA A 217 9.35 40.57 20.39
N VAL A 218 9.94 39.96 19.41
CA VAL A 218 9.40 39.87 18.02
C VAL A 218 9.03 38.42 17.75
N VAL A 219 7.83 38.22 17.24
CA VAL A 219 7.33 36.89 16.87
C VAL A 219 7.01 36.89 15.38
N ASP A 220 7.76 36.09 14.61
CA ASP A 220 7.49 35.89 13.21
C ASP A 220 6.55 34.67 13.04
N LEU A 221 5.40 34.91 12.42
CA LEU A 221 4.38 33.88 12.19
C LEU A 221 4.05 33.72 10.71
N ASN A 222 3.70 32.50 10.32
CA ASN A 222 3.05 32.29 9.04
C ASN A 222 1.65 32.96 9.08
N ALA A 223 1.27 33.62 7.97
CA ALA A 223 -0.01 34.31 7.84
C ALA A 223 -1.24 33.40 8.07
N GLU A 224 -1.10 32.08 7.94
CA GLU A 224 -2.17 31.10 8.19
C GLU A 224 -2.44 30.88 9.70
N ILE A 225 -1.57 31.40 10.60
CA ILE A 225 -1.69 31.23 12.07
C ILE A 225 -2.28 32.48 12.73
N CYS A 226 -2.36 33.56 12.00
CA CYS A 226 -2.87 34.87 12.49
C CYS A 226 -4.39 34.95 12.43
#